data_0dcd69b576d48f077e131afb2ee96d45
#
_entry.id   0dcd69b576d48f077e131afb2ee96d45
#
_cell.length_a   1.000
_cell.length_b   1.000
_cell.length_c   1.000
_cell.angle_alpha   90.00
_cell.angle_beta   90.00
_cell.angle_gamma   90.00
#
_symmetry.space_group_name_H-M   'P 1'
#
loop_
_entity.id
_entity.type
_entity.pdbx_description
1 polymer ?
#
loop_
_entity_poly.entity_id
_entity_poly.type
_entity_poly.pdbx_seq_one_letter_code
_entity_poly.pdbx_strand_id
1 'polypeptide(L)'
;VAVLFESGTPMALAILAALLVGALCGAFNGFWVAYVGLPSLAVTLAGMIGFRGVARILIEDRSIGGFPEWFTALGQQPLIGPFPLSLILFALLFVLAFVILQFSGVGRLIYLVGNNAAVARYSGIDTRRLKLGIFIASGLIASLAGILLAARLGAVRGNTAEGFELDIITMVLLGGVSIFGGTGNLAGVGLAILVILNLRNGMSLLNVTGNVQTGVIGMLLILSVLIPNLAQMANERLRRRIAPRKEAPIETESSVSS
;
A
#
# COMPACT_ATOMS: atom_id res chain seq x y z
N VAL A 1 -2.20 20.99 1.82
CA VAL A 1 -1.17 21.95 2.29
C VAL A 1 -1.09 23.15 1.34
N ALA A 2 -0.77 22.93 0.06
CA ALA A 2 -0.49 24.00 -0.90
C ALA A 2 -1.65 25.02 -1.02
N VAL A 3 -2.87 24.56 -1.25
CA VAL A 3 -4.07 25.43 -1.37
C VAL A 3 -4.33 26.25 -0.10
N LEU A 4 -4.20 25.65 1.08
CA LEU A 4 -4.38 26.36 2.35
C LEU A 4 -3.27 27.40 2.57
N PHE A 5 -2.05 27.09 2.19
CA PHE A 5 -0.96 28.03 2.27
C PHE A 5 -1.17 29.23 1.32
N GLU A 6 -1.61 28.99 0.08
CA GLU A 6 -1.92 30.04 -0.89
C GLU A 6 -3.05 30.97 -0.39
N SER A 7 -4.01 30.44 0.38
CA SER A 7 -5.07 31.24 1.02
C SER A 7 -4.62 32.06 2.24
N GLY A 8 -3.31 32.07 2.54
CA GLY A 8 -2.73 32.85 3.63
C GLY A 8 -2.73 32.13 5.00
N THR A 9 -3.08 30.83 5.05
CA THR A 9 -3.05 30.08 6.30
C THR A 9 -1.59 29.77 6.70
N PRO A 10 -1.23 29.92 8.00
CA PRO A 10 0.10 29.53 8.48
C PRO A 10 0.41 28.09 8.12
N MET A 11 1.65 27.84 7.62
CA MET A 11 2.06 26.50 7.12
C MET A 11 1.86 25.40 8.15
N ALA A 12 2.08 25.66 9.44
CA ALA A 12 1.86 24.68 10.50
C ALA A 12 0.39 24.22 10.59
N LEU A 13 -0.57 25.16 10.46
CA LEU A 13 -1.99 24.82 10.42
C LEU A 13 -2.36 24.09 9.13
N ALA A 14 -1.75 24.45 8.00
CA ALA A 14 -1.94 23.76 6.72
C ALA A 14 -1.45 22.30 6.78
N ILE A 15 -0.35 22.02 7.50
CA ILE A 15 0.15 20.67 7.75
C ILE A 15 -0.83 19.87 8.60
N LEU A 16 -1.31 20.42 9.71
CA LEU A 16 -2.29 19.76 10.57
C LEU A 16 -3.59 19.47 9.82
N ALA A 17 -4.08 20.43 9.04
CA ALA A 17 -5.27 20.26 8.21
C ALA A 17 -5.07 19.15 7.15
N ALA A 18 -3.89 19.07 6.53
CA ALA A 18 -3.58 18.02 5.57
C ALA A 18 -3.57 16.61 6.21
N LEU A 19 -3.03 16.48 7.42
CA LEU A 19 -3.08 15.21 8.17
C LEU A 19 -4.52 14.83 8.51
N LEU A 20 -5.34 15.81 8.90
CA LEU A 20 -6.75 15.59 9.21
C LEU A 20 -7.53 15.17 7.96
N VAL A 21 -7.31 15.85 6.84
CA VAL A 21 -7.89 15.46 5.53
C VAL A 21 -7.47 14.05 5.14
N GLY A 22 -6.19 13.68 5.30
CA GLY A 22 -5.73 12.33 5.05
C GLY A 22 -6.43 11.27 5.92
N ALA A 23 -6.60 11.55 7.21
CA ALA A 23 -7.35 10.68 8.12
C ALA A 23 -8.83 10.56 7.71
N LEU A 24 -9.46 11.66 7.29
CA LEU A 24 -10.85 11.67 6.83
C LEU A 24 -11.03 10.90 5.51
N CYS A 25 -10.11 11.05 4.55
CA CYS A 25 -10.12 10.26 3.31
C CYS A 25 -9.95 8.77 3.61
N GLY A 26 -9.05 8.42 4.54
CA GLY A 26 -8.89 7.06 5.03
C GLY A 26 -10.16 6.53 5.71
N ALA A 27 -10.76 7.34 6.60
CA ALA A 27 -12.01 7.00 7.27
C ALA A 27 -13.17 6.82 6.28
N PHE A 28 -13.25 7.67 5.27
CA PHE A 28 -14.27 7.56 4.21
C PHE A 28 -14.15 6.23 3.47
N ASN A 29 -12.98 5.89 2.95
CA ASN A 29 -12.77 4.60 2.29
C ASN A 29 -13.00 3.43 3.26
N GLY A 30 -12.49 3.54 4.48
CA GLY A 30 -12.65 2.54 5.54
C GLY A 30 -14.10 2.30 5.93
N PHE A 31 -14.93 3.32 5.96
CA PHE A 31 -16.35 3.20 6.25
C PHE A 31 -17.07 2.33 5.22
N TRP A 32 -16.89 2.61 3.93
CA TRP A 32 -17.52 1.81 2.86
C TRP A 32 -17.05 0.35 2.85
N VAL A 33 -15.78 0.11 3.13
CA VAL A 33 -15.23 -1.25 3.16
C VAL A 33 -15.62 -2.01 4.43
N ALA A 34 -15.56 -1.34 5.59
CA ALA A 34 -15.73 -2.00 6.88
C ALA A 34 -17.19 -2.17 7.29
N TYR A 35 -18.03 -1.15 7.04
CA TYR A 35 -19.43 -1.12 7.51
C TYR A 35 -20.42 -1.48 6.42
N VAL A 36 -20.24 -1.00 5.19
CA VAL A 36 -21.11 -1.31 4.06
C VAL A 36 -20.73 -2.65 3.43
N GLY A 37 -19.44 -3.06 3.53
CA GLY A 37 -18.98 -4.37 3.04
C GLY A 37 -18.61 -4.38 1.56
N LEU A 38 -18.37 -3.21 0.95
CA LEU A 38 -17.95 -3.14 -0.45
C LEU A 38 -16.52 -3.69 -0.64
N PRO A 39 -16.19 -4.23 -1.83
CA PRO A 39 -14.85 -4.68 -2.15
C PRO A 39 -13.83 -3.54 -1.99
N SER A 40 -12.77 -3.77 -1.22
CA SER A 40 -11.76 -2.75 -0.90
C SER A 40 -11.11 -2.15 -2.15
N LEU A 41 -10.80 -2.98 -3.15
CA LEU A 41 -10.20 -2.54 -4.40
C LEU A 41 -11.10 -1.56 -5.15
N ALA A 42 -12.40 -1.84 -5.25
CA ALA A 42 -13.36 -0.97 -5.93
C ALA A 42 -13.49 0.39 -5.23
N VAL A 43 -13.62 0.38 -3.89
CA VAL A 43 -13.75 1.62 -3.09
C VAL A 43 -12.49 2.47 -3.19
N THR A 44 -11.30 1.86 -3.06
CA THR A 44 -10.04 2.62 -3.09
C THR A 44 -9.72 3.16 -4.48
N LEU A 45 -10.04 2.44 -5.57
CA LEU A 45 -9.90 2.96 -6.93
C LEU A 45 -10.87 4.11 -7.20
N ALA A 46 -12.14 3.98 -6.80
CA ALA A 46 -13.11 5.07 -6.90
C ALA A 46 -12.68 6.29 -6.08
N GLY A 47 -12.20 6.07 -4.83
CA GLY A 47 -11.66 7.12 -3.97
C GLY A 47 -10.44 7.80 -4.60
N MET A 48 -9.51 7.05 -5.18
CA MET A 48 -8.35 7.58 -5.87
C MET A 48 -8.75 8.55 -7.01
N ILE A 49 -9.67 8.13 -7.86
CA ILE A 49 -10.17 8.95 -8.98
C ILE A 49 -10.89 10.19 -8.44
N GLY A 50 -11.77 10.01 -7.45
CA GLY A 50 -12.52 11.11 -6.84
C GLY A 50 -11.63 12.14 -6.15
N PHE A 51 -10.72 11.70 -5.28
CA PHE A 51 -9.81 12.61 -4.55
C PHE A 51 -8.84 13.32 -5.50
N ARG A 52 -8.36 12.64 -6.55
CA ARG A 52 -7.53 13.25 -7.59
C ARG A 52 -8.32 14.31 -8.38
N GLY A 53 -9.59 14.03 -8.72
CA GLY A 53 -10.48 15.00 -9.34
C GLY A 53 -10.66 16.24 -8.49
N VAL A 54 -10.95 16.08 -7.19
CA VAL A 54 -11.06 17.19 -6.24
C VAL A 54 -9.75 17.98 -6.15
N ALA A 55 -8.61 17.30 -6.06
CA ALA A 55 -7.31 17.97 -6.01
C ALA A 55 -7.03 18.81 -7.26
N ARG A 56 -7.38 18.30 -8.45
CA ARG A 56 -7.24 19.05 -9.72
C ARG A 56 -8.15 20.27 -9.77
N ILE A 57 -9.40 20.14 -9.33
CA ILE A 57 -10.33 21.28 -9.24
C ILE A 57 -9.78 22.37 -8.29
N LEU A 58 -9.22 21.98 -7.15
CA LEU A 58 -8.71 22.93 -6.16
C LEU A 58 -7.42 23.65 -6.62
N ILE A 59 -6.60 23.00 -7.44
CA ILE A 59 -5.32 23.55 -7.94
C ILE A 59 -5.48 24.21 -9.33
N GLU A 60 -6.57 23.91 -10.07
CA GLU A 60 -6.86 24.46 -11.40
C GLU A 60 -5.68 24.33 -12.39
N ASP A 61 -4.99 23.18 -12.38
CA ASP A 61 -3.79 22.89 -13.20
C ASP A 61 -2.61 23.87 -13.01
N ARG A 62 -2.69 24.77 -12.01
CA ARG A 62 -1.60 25.68 -11.63
C ARG A 62 -0.51 24.95 -10.87
N SER A 63 0.64 25.58 -10.74
CA SER A 63 1.71 25.14 -9.85
C SER A 63 1.72 26.05 -8.62
N ILE A 64 1.42 25.50 -7.45
CA ILE A 64 1.48 26.25 -6.18
C ILE A 64 2.83 25.98 -5.55
N GLY A 65 3.61 27.03 -5.33
CA GLY A 65 4.94 27.00 -4.74
C GLY A 65 5.17 28.17 -3.79
N GLY A 66 6.44 28.55 -3.57
CA GLY A 66 6.79 29.66 -2.69
C GLY A 66 6.61 29.32 -1.21
N PHE A 67 6.73 28.06 -0.85
CA PHE A 67 6.66 27.59 0.53
C PHE A 67 7.77 28.21 1.40
N PRO A 68 7.53 28.37 2.73
CA PRO A 68 8.54 28.88 3.66
C PRO A 68 9.82 28.03 3.60
N GLU A 69 10.99 28.68 3.77
CA GLU A 69 12.28 28.01 3.71
C GLU A 69 12.42 26.86 4.72
N TRP A 70 11.90 27.03 5.93
CA TRP A 70 11.92 25.94 6.92
C TRP A 70 11.14 24.71 6.48
N PHE A 71 10.06 24.87 5.69
CA PHE A 71 9.26 23.77 5.20
C PHE A 71 9.98 23.04 4.05
N THR A 72 10.53 23.77 3.09
CA THR A 72 11.31 23.17 1.99
C THR A 72 12.60 22.54 2.49
N ALA A 73 13.23 23.10 3.53
CA ALA A 73 14.38 22.53 4.18
C ALA A 73 14.10 21.12 4.76
N LEU A 74 12.89 20.85 5.27
CA LEU A 74 12.51 19.52 5.75
C LEU A 74 12.58 18.44 4.65
N GLY A 75 12.34 18.82 3.39
CA GLY A 75 12.36 17.88 2.26
C GLY A 75 13.68 17.86 1.49
N GLN A 76 14.43 18.96 1.51
CA GLN A 76 15.59 19.18 0.64
C GLN A 76 16.92 19.10 1.40
N GLN A 77 16.94 19.48 2.69
CA GLN A 77 18.17 19.50 3.47
C GLN A 77 18.35 18.22 4.28
N PRO A 78 19.59 17.75 4.45
CA PRO A 78 19.87 16.65 5.35
C PRO A 78 19.66 17.10 6.80
N LEU A 79 18.95 16.28 7.60
CA LEU A 79 18.68 16.60 9.00
C LEU A 79 19.83 16.11 9.92
N ILE A 80 20.34 14.91 9.67
CA ILE A 80 21.41 14.28 10.48
C ILE A 80 22.49 13.75 9.52
N GLY A 81 23.64 14.44 9.46
CA GLY A 81 24.71 14.06 8.53
C GLY A 81 24.22 14.04 7.07
N PRO A 82 24.41 12.98 6.29
CA PRO A 82 23.97 12.90 4.90
C PRO A 82 22.50 12.46 4.74
N PHE A 83 21.78 12.19 5.84
CA PHE A 83 20.45 11.58 5.79
C PHE A 83 19.33 12.64 5.77
N PRO A 84 18.47 12.66 4.73
CA PRO A 84 17.31 13.52 4.69
C PRO A 84 16.22 13.04 5.66
N LEU A 85 15.40 13.98 6.16
CA LEU A 85 14.28 13.68 7.07
C LEU A 85 13.35 12.60 6.52
N SER A 86 13.08 12.61 5.21
CA SER A 86 12.20 11.64 4.55
C SER A 86 12.70 10.20 4.73
N LEU A 87 14.01 9.96 4.66
CA LEU A 87 14.60 8.63 4.86
C LEU A 87 14.50 8.19 6.33
N ILE A 88 14.79 9.10 7.26
CA ILE A 88 14.69 8.84 8.70
C ILE A 88 13.25 8.48 9.08
N LEU A 89 12.29 9.26 8.59
CA LEU A 89 10.87 9.02 8.86
C LEU A 89 10.38 7.72 8.21
N PHE A 90 10.82 7.44 6.98
CA PHE A 90 10.53 6.15 6.33
C PHE A 90 11.06 4.98 7.16
N ALA A 91 12.32 5.04 7.58
CA ALA A 91 12.91 3.98 8.40
C ALA A 91 12.17 3.81 9.74
N LEU A 92 11.82 4.91 10.40
CA LEU A 92 11.04 4.90 11.64
C LEU A 92 9.68 4.24 11.45
N LEU A 93 8.92 4.66 10.42
CA LEU A 93 7.60 4.11 10.11
C LEU A 93 7.69 2.63 9.68
N PHE A 94 8.73 2.28 8.92
CA PHE A 94 8.97 0.91 8.50
C PHE A 94 9.26 -0.01 9.70
N VAL A 95 10.14 0.40 10.61
CA VAL A 95 10.43 -0.33 11.85
C VAL A 95 9.20 -0.41 12.74
N LEU A 96 8.45 0.69 12.88
CA LEU A 96 7.20 0.71 13.64
C LEU A 96 6.18 -0.28 13.06
N ALA A 97 5.98 -0.27 11.74
CA ALA A 97 5.10 -1.21 11.06
C ALA A 97 5.59 -2.66 11.25
N PHE A 98 6.89 -2.90 11.16
CA PHE A 98 7.49 -4.22 11.39
C PHE A 98 7.21 -4.72 12.81
N VAL A 99 7.45 -3.89 13.82
CA VAL A 99 7.18 -4.22 15.21
C VAL A 99 5.69 -4.48 15.45
N ILE A 100 4.82 -3.62 14.93
CA ILE A 100 3.37 -3.80 15.07
C ILE A 100 2.92 -5.10 14.40
N LEU A 101 3.36 -5.39 13.18
CA LEU A 101 2.90 -6.57 12.44
C LEU A 101 3.45 -7.88 13.02
N GLN A 102 4.71 -7.90 13.47
CA GLN A 102 5.35 -9.13 13.94
C GLN A 102 5.17 -9.40 15.43
N PHE A 103 5.17 -8.36 16.26
CA PHE A 103 5.25 -8.53 17.71
C PHE A 103 3.98 -8.11 18.46
N SER A 104 3.03 -7.40 17.81
CA SER A 104 1.82 -6.96 18.50
C SER A 104 0.62 -7.89 18.31
N GLY A 105 -0.35 -7.79 19.24
CA GLY A 105 -1.66 -8.43 19.09
C GLY A 105 -2.43 -7.93 17.86
N VAL A 106 -2.30 -6.64 17.54
CA VAL A 106 -2.95 -6.03 16.38
C VAL A 106 -2.44 -6.65 15.07
N GLY A 107 -1.12 -6.89 14.95
CA GLY A 107 -0.55 -7.56 13.79
C GLY A 107 -1.15 -8.95 13.56
N ARG A 108 -1.23 -9.76 14.63
CA ARG A 108 -1.87 -11.09 14.55
C ARG A 108 -3.33 -11.00 14.09
N LEU A 109 -4.09 -10.03 14.58
CA LEU A 109 -5.48 -9.80 14.16
C LEU A 109 -5.56 -9.40 12.68
N ILE A 110 -4.63 -8.56 12.19
CA ILE A 110 -4.57 -8.16 10.78
C ILE A 110 -4.39 -9.39 9.87
N TYR A 111 -3.44 -10.27 10.16
CA TYR A 111 -3.22 -11.50 9.39
C TYR A 111 -4.42 -12.46 9.48
N LEU A 112 -5.00 -12.62 10.66
CA LEU A 112 -6.14 -13.50 10.88
C LEU A 112 -7.38 -13.02 10.10
N VAL A 113 -7.72 -11.74 10.21
CA VAL A 113 -8.83 -11.14 9.46
C VAL A 113 -8.58 -11.15 7.96
N GLY A 114 -7.33 -10.94 7.53
CA GLY A 114 -6.92 -11.01 6.13
C GLY A 114 -7.06 -12.41 5.54
N ASN A 115 -6.76 -13.45 6.34
CA ASN A 115 -6.85 -14.85 5.90
C ASN A 115 -8.32 -15.34 5.83
N ASN A 116 -9.11 -15.07 6.87
CA ASN A 116 -10.53 -15.40 6.87
C ASN A 116 -11.33 -14.48 7.82
N ALA A 117 -11.95 -13.45 7.22
CA ALA A 117 -12.75 -12.48 7.97
C ALA A 117 -13.99 -13.10 8.65
N ALA A 118 -14.54 -14.19 8.11
CA ALA A 118 -15.69 -14.88 8.71
C ALA A 118 -15.27 -15.60 10.00
N VAL A 119 -14.20 -16.37 9.97
CA VAL A 119 -13.64 -17.06 11.15
C VAL A 119 -13.27 -16.03 12.23
N ALA A 120 -12.63 -14.93 11.87
CA ALA A 120 -12.29 -13.86 12.80
C ALA A 120 -13.54 -13.29 13.50
N ARG A 121 -14.62 -13.09 12.76
CA ARG A 121 -15.90 -12.58 13.30
C ARG A 121 -16.54 -13.59 14.27
N TYR A 122 -16.56 -14.88 13.92
CA TYR A 122 -17.08 -15.92 14.82
C TYR A 122 -16.25 -16.06 16.09
N SER A 123 -14.97 -15.70 16.05
CA SER A 123 -14.10 -15.66 17.24
C SER A 123 -14.27 -14.37 18.09
N GLY A 124 -15.32 -13.57 17.82
CA GLY A 124 -15.61 -12.36 18.60
C GLY A 124 -14.77 -11.13 18.24
N ILE A 125 -13.99 -11.17 17.15
CA ILE A 125 -13.14 -10.04 16.74
C ILE A 125 -13.98 -9.02 15.97
N ASP A 126 -13.92 -7.74 16.40
CA ASP A 126 -14.55 -6.64 15.68
C ASP A 126 -13.74 -6.28 14.42
N THR A 127 -13.99 -7.04 13.36
CA THR A 127 -13.31 -6.88 12.05
C THR A 127 -13.59 -5.51 11.42
N ARG A 128 -14.72 -4.86 11.77
CA ARG A 128 -15.11 -3.55 11.22
C ARG A 128 -14.20 -2.45 11.76
N ARG A 129 -14.04 -2.39 13.09
CA ARG A 129 -13.14 -1.40 13.73
C ARG A 129 -11.70 -1.58 13.31
N LEU A 130 -11.23 -2.85 13.20
CA LEU A 130 -9.88 -3.13 12.75
C LEU A 130 -9.64 -2.60 11.32
N LYS A 131 -10.55 -2.92 10.38
CA LYS A 131 -10.45 -2.43 9.01
C LYS A 131 -10.47 -0.90 8.95
N LEU A 132 -11.42 -0.26 9.64
CA LEU A 132 -11.50 1.20 9.69
C LEU A 132 -10.20 1.82 10.21
N GLY A 133 -9.64 1.27 11.30
CA GLY A 133 -8.37 1.74 11.87
C GLY A 133 -7.19 1.64 10.89
N ILE A 134 -7.10 0.54 10.13
CA ILE A 134 -6.07 0.36 9.11
C ILE A 134 -6.21 1.41 7.99
N PHE A 135 -7.44 1.68 7.52
CA PHE A 135 -7.67 2.69 6.49
C PHE A 135 -7.34 4.11 6.97
N ILE A 136 -7.68 4.45 8.22
CA ILE A 136 -7.31 5.75 8.83
C ILE A 136 -5.80 5.86 8.95
N ALA A 137 -5.11 4.84 9.44
CA ALA A 137 -3.66 4.83 9.55
C ALA A 137 -2.99 4.98 8.17
N SER A 138 -3.50 4.28 7.15
CA SER A 138 -3.03 4.40 5.77
C SER A 138 -3.21 5.82 5.24
N GLY A 139 -4.36 6.46 5.48
CA GLY A 139 -4.63 7.85 5.09
C GLY A 139 -3.70 8.85 5.77
N LEU A 140 -3.41 8.66 7.06
CA LEU A 140 -2.44 9.48 7.80
C LEU A 140 -1.02 9.34 7.24
N ILE A 141 -0.56 8.12 6.98
CA ILE A 141 0.78 7.86 6.42
C ILE A 141 0.86 8.46 5.00
N ALA A 142 -0.18 8.29 4.18
CA ALA A 142 -0.21 8.86 2.84
C ALA A 142 -0.17 10.40 2.85
N SER A 143 -0.89 11.05 3.76
CA SER A 143 -0.85 12.52 3.89
C SER A 143 0.50 13.01 4.38
N LEU A 144 1.14 12.29 5.31
CA LEU A 144 2.49 12.59 5.77
C LEU A 144 3.51 12.48 4.63
N ALA A 145 3.42 11.42 3.81
CA ALA A 145 4.25 11.26 2.62
C ALA A 145 4.01 12.39 1.60
N GLY A 146 2.76 12.80 1.41
CA GLY A 146 2.40 13.92 0.54
C GLY A 146 2.96 15.26 1.02
N ILE A 147 2.97 15.52 2.34
CA ILE A 147 3.58 16.72 2.94
C ILE A 147 5.08 16.75 2.68
N LEU A 148 5.77 15.62 2.89
CA LEU A 148 7.22 15.52 2.63
C LEU A 148 7.56 15.66 1.15
N LEU A 149 6.70 15.11 0.27
CA LEU A 149 6.87 15.26 -1.17
C LEU A 149 6.72 16.72 -1.59
N ALA A 150 5.72 17.43 -1.06
CA ALA A 150 5.53 18.87 -1.29
C ALA A 150 6.74 19.69 -0.82
N ALA A 151 7.26 19.38 0.38
CA ALA A 151 8.47 20.01 0.91
C ALA A 151 9.68 19.76 0.02
N ARG A 152 9.84 18.54 -0.50
CA ARG A 152 10.96 18.14 -1.36
C ARG A 152 10.91 18.82 -2.73
N LEU A 153 9.73 18.91 -3.34
CA LEU A 153 9.57 19.49 -4.68
C LEU A 153 9.57 21.04 -4.64
N GLY A 154 9.21 21.65 -3.51
CA GLY A 154 9.06 23.11 -3.38
C GLY A 154 7.89 23.71 -4.16
N ALA A 155 7.19 22.89 -4.96
CA ALA A 155 5.98 23.25 -5.68
C ALA A 155 5.13 22.02 -5.94
N VAL A 156 3.80 22.16 -5.97
CA VAL A 156 2.83 21.08 -6.16
C VAL A 156 1.90 21.40 -7.32
N ARG A 157 1.60 20.39 -8.13
CA ARG A 157 0.63 20.43 -9.23
C ARG A 157 -0.43 19.37 -9.03
N GLY A 158 -1.57 19.48 -9.70
CA GLY A 158 -2.67 18.51 -9.63
C GLY A 158 -2.31 17.08 -10.07
N ASN A 159 -1.26 16.91 -10.86
CA ASN A 159 -0.73 15.61 -11.31
C ASN A 159 0.52 15.14 -10.53
N THR A 160 0.90 15.85 -9.47
CA THR A 160 2.04 15.42 -8.63
C THR A 160 1.78 14.03 -8.06
N ALA A 161 2.79 13.16 -8.12
CA ALA A 161 2.74 11.75 -7.69
C ALA A 161 1.78 10.84 -8.51
N GLU A 162 1.35 11.26 -9.71
CA GLU A 162 0.61 10.39 -10.61
C GLU A 162 1.48 9.21 -11.06
N GLY A 163 0.94 7.97 -10.95
CA GLY A 163 1.65 6.73 -11.26
C GLY A 163 2.35 6.09 -10.06
N PHE A 164 2.55 6.80 -8.94
CA PHE A 164 3.18 6.22 -7.74
C PHE A 164 2.37 5.05 -7.16
N GLU A 165 1.06 5.03 -7.38
CA GLU A 165 0.19 3.93 -6.96
C GLU A 165 0.62 2.59 -7.57
N LEU A 166 0.97 2.58 -8.86
CA LEU A 166 1.41 1.36 -9.55
C LEU A 166 2.78 0.90 -9.06
N ASP A 167 3.69 1.83 -8.79
CA ASP A 167 4.99 1.51 -8.21
C ASP A 167 4.85 0.88 -6.84
N ILE A 168 4.03 1.48 -5.97
CA ILE A 168 3.81 0.98 -4.60
C ILE A 168 3.20 -0.42 -4.65
N ILE A 169 2.18 -0.64 -5.48
CA ILE A 169 1.57 -1.95 -5.67
C ILE A 169 2.63 -2.96 -6.14
N THR A 170 3.47 -2.58 -7.11
CA THR A 170 4.54 -3.45 -7.62
C THR A 170 5.54 -3.83 -6.52
N MET A 171 6.00 -2.85 -5.71
CA MET A 171 6.91 -3.09 -4.60
C MET A 171 6.30 -4.05 -3.56
N VAL A 172 5.04 -3.87 -3.22
CA VAL A 172 4.34 -4.69 -2.22
C VAL A 172 4.14 -6.12 -2.71
N LEU A 173 3.72 -6.30 -3.98
CA LEU A 173 3.51 -7.62 -4.58
C LEU A 173 4.83 -8.36 -4.83
N LEU A 174 5.84 -7.66 -5.34
CA LEU A 174 7.18 -8.20 -5.51
C LEU A 174 7.78 -8.62 -4.16
N GLY A 175 7.45 -7.90 -3.09
CA GLY A 175 7.82 -8.23 -1.71
C GLY A 175 7.10 -9.44 -1.11
N GLY A 176 6.17 -10.07 -1.85
CA GLY A 176 5.49 -11.29 -1.44
C GLY A 176 4.25 -11.07 -0.58
N VAL A 177 3.63 -9.89 -0.65
CA VAL A 177 2.33 -9.65 -0.02
C VAL A 177 1.21 -10.13 -0.94
N SER A 178 0.26 -10.91 -0.40
CA SER A 178 -0.87 -11.42 -1.15
C SER A 178 -1.93 -10.34 -1.41
N ILE A 179 -2.40 -10.23 -2.66
CA ILE A 179 -3.54 -9.37 -3.04
C ILE A 179 -4.81 -9.78 -2.29
N PHE A 180 -4.97 -11.08 -2.02
CA PHE A 180 -6.15 -11.63 -1.35
C PHE A 180 -6.11 -11.43 0.17
N GLY A 181 -4.98 -10.96 0.71
CA GLY A 181 -4.77 -10.73 2.14
C GLY A 181 -4.26 -11.95 2.90
N GLY A 182 -4.10 -11.78 4.22
CA GLY A 182 -3.75 -12.86 5.17
C GLY A 182 -2.28 -13.28 5.17
N THR A 183 -1.53 -13.03 4.10
CA THR A 183 -0.12 -13.38 4.01
C THR A 183 0.72 -12.24 3.46
N GLY A 184 1.93 -12.09 3.97
CA GLY A 184 2.88 -11.08 3.51
C GLY A 184 4.13 -11.06 4.37
N ASN A 185 5.23 -10.59 3.77
CA ASN A 185 6.51 -10.44 4.45
C ASN A 185 7.01 -9.01 4.30
N LEU A 186 7.01 -8.25 5.40
CA LEU A 186 7.45 -6.86 5.36
C LEU A 186 8.95 -6.73 5.01
N ALA A 187 9.79 -7.68 5.42
CA ALA A 187 11.21 -7.69 5.03
C ALA A 187 11.35 -7.86 3.50
N GLY A 188 10.53 -8.71 2.88
CA GLY A 188 10.45 -8.85 1.42
C GLY A 188 10.03 -7.55 0.75
N VAL A 189 9.05 -6.82 1.31
CA VAL A 189 8.65 -5.49 0.81
C VAL A 189 9.81 -4.50 0.90
N GLY A 190 10.57 -4.49 2.02
CA GLY A 190 11.75 -3.65 2.17
C GLY A 190 12.80 -3.90 1.08
N LEU A 191 13.09 -5.16 0.78
CA LEU A 191 14.00 -5.54 -0.31
C LEU A 191 13.45 -5.13 -1.69
N ALA A 192 12.15 -5.34 -1.94
CA ALA A 192 11.51 -4.94 -3.19
C ALA A 192 11.57 -3.42 -3.41
N ILE A 193 11.38 -2.62 -2.36
CA ILE A 193 11.56 -1.16 -2.40
C ILE A 193 12.97 -0.81 -2.85
N LEU A 194 14.00 -1.42 -2.25
CA LEU A 194 15.39 -1.18 -2.63
C LEU A 194 15.66 -1.56 -4.08
N VAL A 195 15.13 -2.70 -4.55
CA VAL A 195 15.28 -3.15 -5.95
C VAL A 195 14.66 -2.16 -6.91
N ILE A 196 13.39 -1.78 -6.69
CA ILE A 196 12.67 -0.87 -7.61
C ILE A 196 13.30 0.53 -7.62
N LEU A 197 13.69 1.06 -6.45
CA LEU A 197 14.34 2.38 -6.38
C LEU A 197 15.69 2.38 -7.10
N ASN A 198 16.52 1.34 -6.91
CA ASN A 198 17.79 1.22 -7.62
C ASN A 198 17.59 1.03 -9.12
N LEU A 199 16.59 0.24 -9.53
CA LEU A 199 16.25 0.06 -10.94
C LEU A 199 15.84 1.39 -11.59
N ARG A 200 14.95 2.18 -10.95
CA ARG A 200 14.57 3.51 -11.44
C ARG A 200 15.77 4.44 -11.53
N ASN A 201 16.59 4.48 -10.50
CA ASN A 201 17.77 5.32 -10.48
C ASN A 201 18.76 4.91 -11.59
N GLY A 202 19.03 3.62 -11.76
CA GLY A 202 19.86 3.09 -12.84
C GLY A 202 19.34 3.44 -14.22
N MET A 203 18.04 3.25 -14.48
CA MET A 203 17.40 3.64 -15.74
C MET A 203 17.50 5.15 -15.98
N SER A 204 17.35 5.97 -14.94
CA SER A 204 17.47 7.43 -15.02
C SER A 204 18.90 7.86 -15.37
N LEU A 205 19.92 7.22 -14.80
CA LEU A 205 21.34 7.47 -15.12
C LEU A 205 21.68 7.08 -16.56
N LEU A 206 20.98 6.09 -17.12
CA LEU A 206 21.09 5.70 -18.55
C LEU A 206 20.25 6.57 -19.49
N ASN A 207 19.67 7.67 -18.98
CA ASN A 207 18.78 8.56 -19.73
C ASN A 207 17.54 7.86 -20.34
N VAL A 208 17.08 6.76 -19.72
CA VAL A 208 15.85 6.09 -20.14
C VAL A 208 14.65 6.99 -19.80
N THR A 209 13.79 7.22 -20.77
CA THR A 209 12.61 8.09 -20.59
C THR A 209 11.64 7.54 -19.55
N GLY A 210 10.94 8.42 -18.80
CA GLY A 210 10.00 8.04 -17.76
C GLY A 210 8.90 7.09 -18.24
N ASN A 211 8.45 7.22 -19.49
CA ASN A 211 7.45 6.33 -20.08
C ASN A 211 7.96 4.88 -20.20
N VAL A 212 9.22 4.69 -20.59
CA VAL A 212 9.84 3.36 -20.65
C VAL A 212 10.05 2.80 -19.27
N GLN A 213 10.48 3.62 -18.29
CA GLN A 213 10.58 3.21 -16.88
C GLN A 213 9.25 2.70 -16.34
N THR A 214 8.15 3.41 -16.62
CA THR A 214 6.80 2.99 -16.23
C THR A 214 6.41 1.66 -16.90
N GLY A 215 6.74 1.48 -18.17
CA GLY A 215 6.52 0.21 -18.90
C GLY A 215 7.27 -0.97 -18.26
N VAL A 216 8.54 -0.78 -17.89
CA VAL A 216 9.36 -1.80 -17.21
C VAL A 216 8.73 -2.18 -15.85
N ILE A 217 8.28 -1.18 -15.08
CA ILE A 217 7.63 -1.43 -13.77
C ILE A 217 6.30 -2.16 -13.96
N GLY A 218 5.51 -1.79 -14.98
CA GLY A 218 4.29 -2.53 -15.31
C GLY A 218 4.54 -3.98 -15.69
N MET A 219 5.63 -4.26 -16.40
CA MET A 219 6.06 -5.63 -16.71
C MET A 219 6.48 -6.40 -15.45
N LEU A 220 7.22 -5.74 -14.54
CA LEU A 220 7.57 -6.32 -13.24
C LEU A 220 6.33 -6.61 -12.40
N LEU A 221 5.31 -5.75 -12.44
CA LEU A 221 4.03 -5.99 -11.77
C LEU A 221 3.39 -7.29 -12.27
N ILE A 222 3.32 -7.49 -13.58
CA ILE A 222 2.77 -8.72 -14.18
C ILE A 222 3.57 -9.93 -13.74
N LEU A 223 4.90 -9.86 -13.79
CA LEU A 223 5.78 -10.95 -13.39
C LEU A 223 5.67 -11.28 -11.90
N SER A 224 5.53 -10.26 -11.04
CA SER A 224 5.38 -10.45 -9.59
C SER A 224 4.10 -11.20 -9.20
N VAL A 225 3.05 -11.12 -10.01
CA VAL A 225 1.80 -11.86 -9.83
C VAL A 225 1.88 -13.23 -10.51
N LEU A 226 2.47 -13.29 -11.69
CA LEU A 226 2.50 -14.49 -12.53
C LEU A 226 3.39 -15.59 -11.92
N ILE A 227 4.60 -15.24 -11.47
CA ILE A 227 5.59 -16.21 -10.97
C ILE A 227 5.06 -16.99 -9.77
N PRO A 228 4.54 -16.38 -8.69
CA PRO A 228 3.98 -17.12 -7.56
C PRO A 228 2.80 -18.02 -7.95
N ASN A 229 1.92 -17.53 -8.83
CA ASN A 229 0.77 -18.32 -9.30
C ASN A 229 1.20 -19.55 -10.09
N LEU A 230 2.14 -19.40 -11.02
CA LEU A 230 2.67 -20.53 -11.77
C LEU A 230 3.40 -21.54 -10.87
N ALA A 231 4.17 -21.06 -9.90
CA ALA A 231 4.85 -21.91 -8.93
C ALA A 231 3.84 -22.71 -8.06
N GLN A 232 2.75 -22.09 -7.63
CA GLN A 232 1.68 -22.78 -6.89
C GLN A 232 1.00 -23.83 -7.78
N MET A 233 0.63 -23.51 -9.00
CA MET A 233 0.02 -24.45 -9.96
C MET A 233 0.94 -25.65 -10.26
N ALA A 234 2.23 -25.39 -10.43
CA ALA A 234 3.22 -26.44 -10.65
C ALA A 234 3.35 -27.37 -9.43
N ASN A 235 3.40 -26.80 -8.23
CA ASN A 235 3.47 -27.56 -6.98
C ASN A 235 2.21 -28.41 -6.73
N GLU A 236 1.03 -27.89 -7.03
CA GLU A 236 -0.22 -28.64 -6.91
C GLU A 236 -0.28 -29.80 -7.91
N ARG A 237 0.17 -29.60 -9.14
CA ARG A 237 0.25 -30.67 -10.15
C ARG A 237 1.22 -31.77 -9.72
N LEU A 238 2.38 -31.38 -9.14
CA LEU A 238 3.35 -32.35 -8.61
C LEU A 238 2.76 -33.13 -7.44
N ARG A 239 2.10 -32.45 -6.48
CA ARG A 239 1.45 -33.11 -5.33
C ARG A 239 0.36 -34.08 -5.76
N ARG A 240 -0.46 -33.74 -6.76
CA ARG A 240 -1.48 -34.65 -7.31
C ARG A 240 -0.89 -35.88 -8.00
N ARG A 241 0.32 -35.78 -8.57
CA ARG A 241 1.03 -36.93 -9.17
C ARG A 241 1.68 -37.85 -8.15
N ILE A 242 2.07 -37.30 -6.98
CA ILE A 242 2.78 -38.04 -5.91
C ILE A 242 1.77 -38.58 -4.88
N ALA A 243 0.56 -38.03 -4.78
CA ALA A 243 -0.48 -38.57 -3.90
C ALA A 243 -0.87 -39.99 -4.36
N PRO A 244 -0.71 -41.02 -3.50
CA PRO A 244 -1.14 -42.37 -3.86
C PRO A 244 -2.63 -42.34 -4.13
N ARG A 245 -3.04 -42.96 -5.23
CA ARG A 245 -4.43 -43.16 -5.63
C ARG A 245 -5.12 -43.84 -4.46
N LYS A 246 -6.00 -43.11 -3.74
CA LYS A 246 -6.85 -43.73 -2.74
C LYS A 246 -7.59 -44.87 -3.41
N GLU A 247 -7.30 -46.11 -3.00
CA GLU A 247 -8.07 -47.28 -3.40
C GLU A 247 -9.54 -46.98 -3.05
N ALA A 248 -10.40 -47.24 -4.03
CA ALA A 248 -11.85 -47.15 -3.82
C ALA A 248 -12.26 -48.07 -2.67
N PRO A 249 -13.22 -47.69 -1.80
CA PRO A 249 -13.72 -48.58 -0.78
C PRO A 249 -14.23 -49.86 -1.45
N ILE A 250 -13.71 -51.01 -1.03
CA ILE A 250 -14.22 -52.33 -1.42
C ILE A 250 -15.66 -52.34 -0.90
N GLU A 251 -16.64 -52.25 -1.77
CA GLU A 251 -18.03 -52.59 -1.46
C GLU A 251 -18.05 -54.06 -1.07
N THR A 252 -18.08 -54.31 0.23
CA THR A 252 -18.43 -55.64 0.73
C THR A 252 -19.89 -55.90 0.41
N GLU A 253 -20.11 -56.61 -0.71
CA GLU A 253 -21.38 -57.30 -0.96
C GLU A 253 -21.66 -58.22 0.25
N SER A 254 -22.51 -57.74 1.18
CA SER A 254 -23.17 -58.65 2.10
C SER A 254 -24.32 -59.37 1.37
N SER A 255 -23.98 -60.46 0.74
CA SER A 255 -24.95 -61.49 0.38
C SER A 255 -25.64 -61.98 1.67
N VAL A 256 -26.85 -61.55 1.91
CA VAL A 256 -27.74 -62.21 2.87
C VAL A 256 -28.52 -63.25 2.14
N SER A 257 -28.12 -64.48 2.34
CA SER A 257 -28.93 -65.67 2.11
C SER A 257 -29.84 -65.94 3.29
N SER A 258 -31.04 -66.27 3.02
CA SER A 258 -32.14 -66.92 3.78
C SER A 258 -33.18 -66.05 4.40
#